data_4755ba9d5bed117d23f8fa8eb7121995
#
_entry.id   4755ba9d5bed117d23f8fa8eb7121995
#
_cell.length_a   1.000
_cell.length_b   1.000
_cell.length_c   1.000
_cell.angle_alpha   90.00
_cell.angle_beta   90.00
_cell.angle_gamma   90.00
#
_symmetry.space_group_name_H-M   'P 1'
#
loop_
_entity.id
_entity.type
_entity.pdbx_description
1 polymer ?
#
loop_
_entity_poly.entity_id
_entity_poly.type
_entity_poly.pdbx_seq_one_letter_code
_entity_poly.pdbx_strand_id
1 'polypeptide(L)'
;MKSSTIYVCRECGREETKWTGRCPDCGSWNSFEEKTLSSVNVDDNKTVIDKDVRKLSEVPYEKTMRVSSSINELDRVLGGGVMRPSSVLVGGEPGIGKSTLMLQLIASLSEYGSTLYISGEESPSQVRLRAERLNLPTEKIQIFCDTRLEAIIETMERIEPNYIVVDSIQTLSSSALDSTAGSPNQIKTCCMELSLRAKKKGSAIFFIGHVTKDGLIAGPKVVEHMVDTVLYFESAENGIRLLRASKSRFGSVDEIGLFEMNEHGLRGVKDPTEIFLSYRDKEAVPPGIVFTPIVEGSRTFIVEIQALVVDARNGYQRIYSDKVDSNRINRVEAILMRHSGLDLSNQDIYINVAGGVKLSEASIDLPLALALYSSKTNTSLPSNVASFGELSLAGEVRPVTFQERRIKSLNEMNFSKCITSSSSIKGTMINVVSSKDIRSAICAAFKKS
;
A
#
# COMPACT_ATOMS: atom_id res chain seq x y z
N MET A 1 -43.52 -23.24 18.59
CA MET A 1 -42.22 -22.54 18.41
C MET A 1 -42.21 -22.01 16.99
N LYS A 2 -42.03 -20.71 16.78
CA LYS A 2 -42.04 -20.12 15.42
C LYS A 2 -40.65 -20.36 14.81
N SER A 3 -40.56 -21.17 13.75
CA SER A 3 -39.40 -21.25 12.89
C SER A 3 -39.22 -19.91 12.20
N SER A 4 -38.10 -19.23 12.40
CA SER A 4 -37.78 -18.02 11.66
C SER A 4 -37.05 -18.43 10.39
N THR A 5 -37.63 -18.11 9.25
CA THR A 5 -37.04 -18.31 7.94
C THR A 5 -36.18 -17.09 7.62
N ILE A 6 -34.96 -17.29 7.18
CA ILE A 6 -34.07 -16.26 6.64
C ILE A 6 -33.70 -16.61 5.19
N TYR A 7 -33.39 -15.59 4.41
CA TYR A 7 -32.96 -15.72 3.03
C TYR A 7 -31.49 -15.36 2.94
N VAL A 8 -30.66 -16.28 2.45
CA VAL A 8 -29.20 -16.09 2.36
C VAL A 8 -28.79 -16.02 0.90
N CYS A 9 -28.04 -14.99 0.52
CA CYS A 9 -27.50 -14.85 -0.82
C CYS A 9 -26.41 -15.91 -1.07
N ARG A 10 -26.53 -16.74 -2.13
CA ARG A 10 -25.53 -17.77 -2.49
C ARG A 10 -24.18 -17.17 -2.84
N GLU A 11 -24.15 -15.95 -3.40
CA GLU A 11 -22.96 -15.34 -3.92
C GLU A 11 -22.11 -14.65 -2.86
N CYS A 12 -22.72 -13.90 -1.94
CA CYS A 12 -22.00 -13.11 -0.93
C CYS A 12 -22.31 -13.47 0.53
N GLY A 13 -23.31 -14.34 0.77
CA GLY A 13 -23.69 -14.75 2.12
C GLY A 13 -24.55 -13.71 2.87
N ARG A 14 -25.01 -12.64 2.21
CA ARG A 14 -25.92 -11.65 2.81
C ARG A 14 -27.17 -12.32 3.31
N GLU A 15 -27.56 -12.04 4.55
CA GLU A 15 -28.80 -12.52 5.17
C GLU A 15 -29.86 -11.43 5.13
N GLU A 16 -31.08 -11.80 4.71
CA GLU A 16 -32.25 -10.93 4.69
C GLU A 16 -33.44 -11.66 5.32
N THR A 17 -34.32 -10.91 5.95
CA THR A 17 -35.55 -11.45 6.56
C THR A 17 -36.67 -11.71 5.54
N LYS A 18 -36.49 -11.21 4.32
CA LYS A 18 -37.43 -11.37 3.19
C LYS A 18 -36.68 -11.63 1.93
N TRP A 19 -37.24 -12.43 1.05
CA TRP A 19 -36.68 -12.66 -0.26
C TRP A 19 -36.67 -11.38 -1.10
N THR A 20 -35.52 -11.06 -1.70
CA THR A 20 -35.37 -9.94 -2.63
C THR A 20 -34.81 -10.45 -3.96
N GLY A 21 -35.34 -9.96 -5.07
CA GLY A 21 -34.96 -10.41 -6.42
C GLY A 21 -33.49 -10.06 -6.77
N ARG A 22 -32.91 -9.06 -6.13
CA ARG A 22 -31.52 -8.63 -6.31
C ARG A 22 -30.84 -8.44 -4.96
N CYS A 23 -29.65 -8.99 -4.80
CA CYS A 23 -28.87 -8.80 -3.59
C CYS A 23 -28.36 -7.35 -3.49
N PRO A 24 -28.60 -6.63 -2.38
CA PRO A 24 -28.15 -5.25 -2.23
C PRO A 24 -26.62 -5.12 -2.08
N ASP A 25 -25.92 -6.17 -1.64
CA ASP A 25 -24.48 -6.14 -1.43
C ASP A 25 -23.68 -6.50 -2.69
N CYS A 26 -23.99 -7.63 -3.32
CA CYS A 26 -23.24 -8.09 -4.50
C CYS A 26 -23.92 -7.82 -5.84
N GLY A 27 -25.17 -7.34 -5.82
CA GLY A 27 -25.94 -7.01 -7.03
C GLY A 27 -26.46 -8.22 -7.83
N SER A 28 -26.20 -9.46 -7.40
CA SER A 28 -26.63 -10.68 -8.08
C SER A 28 -28.15 -10.84 -8.06
N TRP A 29 -28.72 -11.28 -9.19
CA TRP A 29 -30.14 -11.51 -9.33
C TRP A 29 -30.51 -12.95 -8.97
N ASN A 30 -31.69 -13.15 -8.32
CA ASN A 30 -32.23 -14.46 -7.93
C ASN A 30 -31.24 -15.35 -7.15
N SER A 31 -30.41 -14.73 -6.32
CA SER A 31 -29.33 -15.38 -5.57
C SER A 31 -29.68 -15.75 -4.13
N PHE A 32 -30.89 -15.45 -3.67
CA PHE A 32 -31.33 -15.76 -2.31
C PHE A 32 -31.94 -17.16 -2.20
N GLU A 33 -31.48 -17.93 -1.22
CA GLU A 33 -32.03 -19.21 -0.82
C GLU A 33 -32.69 -19.12 0.56
N GLU A 34 -33.78 -19.82 0.70
CA GLU A 34 -34.50 -19.95 1.97
C GLU A 34 -33.76 -20.91 2.90
N LYS A 35 -33.35 -20.43 4.06
CA LYS A 35 -32.81 -21.25 5.15
C LYS A 35 -33.73 -21.17 6.37
N THR A 36 -34.24 -22.30 6.75
CA THR A 36 -34.98 -22.43 8.02
C THR A 36 -33.97 -22.56 9.13
N LEU A 37 -33.94 -21.62 10.06
CA LEU A 37 -33.20 -21.78 11.31
C LEU A 37 -33.89 -22.85 12.13
N SER A 38 -33.47 -24.11 11.94
CA SER A 38 -33.76 -25.14 12.92
C SER A 38 -33.03 -24.77 14.20
N SER A 39 -33.76 -24.62 15.29
CA SER A 39 -33.18 -24.48 16.61
C SER A 39 -32.17 -25.64 16.80
N VAL A 40 -30.90 -25.30 16.79
CA VAL A 40 -29.87 -26.20 17.24
C VAL A 40 -30.25 -26.54 18.70
N ASN A 41 -30.64 -27.76 18.94
CA ASN A 41 -30.76 -28.26 20.29
C ASN A 41 -29.39 -28.16 20.94
N VAL A 42 -29.24 -27.16 21.80
CA VAL A 42 -28.11 -27.08 22.74
C VAL A 42 -28.42 -28.07 23.85
N ASP A 43 -28.29 -29.35 23.51
CA ASP A 43 -28.09 -30.43 24.48
C ASP A 43 -26.62 -30.84 24.41
N ASP A 44 -25.79 -29.98 24.90
CA ASP A 44 -24.50 -30.35 25.45
C ASP A 44 -24.29 -29.49 26.70
N ASN A 45 -24.82 -30.01 27.80
CA ASN A 45 -24.37 -29.70 29.15
C ASN A 45 -22.93 -30.23 29.34
N LYS A 46 -22.03 -29.88 28.44
CA LYS A 46 -20.61 -29.86 28.74
C LYS A 46 -20.35 -28.51 29.39
N THR A 47 -20.24 -28.54 30.70
CA THR A 47 -19.56 -27.51 31.48
C THR A 47 -18.45 -26.93 30.63
N VAL A 48 -18.67 -25.71 30.10
CA VAL A 48 -17.60 -24.88 29.59
C VAL A 48 -16.66 -24.72 30.77
N ILE A 49 -15.61 -25.52 30.78
CA ILE A 49 -14.59 -25.43 31.81
C ILE A 49 -13.98 -24.07 31.57
N ASP A 50 -14.17 -23.19 32.52
CA ASP A 50 -13.71 -21.80 32.62
C ASP A 50 -12.16 -21.73 32.66
N LYS A 51 -11.51 -22.52 31.80
CA LYS A 51 -10.04 -22.70 31.78
C LYS A 51 -9.30 -21.58 31.06
N ASP A 52 -10.02 -20.68 30.35
CA ASP A 52 -9.37 -19.70 29.50
C ASP A 52 -9.60 -18.24 29.91
N VAL A 53 -10.37 -17.97 30.96
CA VAL A 53 -10.50 -16.63 31.50
C VAL A 53 -9.33 -16.36 32.46
N ARG A 54 -8.40 -15.48 32.01
CA ARG A 54 -7.24 -15.07 32.81
C ARG A 54 -7.22 -13.56 32.88
N LYS A 55 -6.69 -12.99 33.96
CA LYS A 55 -6.37 -11.57 34.00
C LYS A 55 -5.26 -11.30 33.00
N LEU A 56 -5.32 -10.16 32.29
CA LEU A 56 -4.32 -9.78 31.31
C LEU A 56 -2.89 -9.77 31.90
N SER A 57 -2.76 -9.41 33.19
CA SER A 57 -1.49 -9.43 33.94
C SER A 57 -0.93 -10.83 34.20
N GLU A 58 -1.75 -11.86 34.10
CA GLU A 58 -1.38 -13.28 34.31
C GLU A 58 -1.03 -13.97 33.00
N VAL A 59 -1.29 -13.32 31.85
CA VAL A 59 -0.89 -13.82 30.53
C VAL A 59 0.63 -13.63 30.42
N PRO A 60 1.42 -14.72 30.25
CA PRO A 60 2.85 -14.57 30.08
C PRO A 60 3.14 -13.69 28.87
N TYR A 61 3.90 -12.63 29.07
CA TYR A 61 4.40 -11.80 27.98
C TYR A 61 5.50 -12.61 27.27
N GLU A 62 5.08 -13.49 26.39
CA GLU A 62 6.00 -14.00 25.39
C GLU A 62 6.36 -12.82 24.50
N LYS A 63 7.63 -12.41 24.57
CA LYS A 63 8.20 -11.45 23.64
C LYS A 63 8.04 -12.08 22.26
N THR A 64 6.91 -11.78 21.60
CA THR A 64 6.57 -12.31 20.28
C THR A 64 7.70 -11.95 19.36
N MET A 65 8.58 -12.91 19.11
CA MET A 65 9.77 -12.68 18.31
C MET A 65 9.31 -12.50 16.87
N ARG A 66 9.49 -11.28 16.37
CA ARG A 66 9.42 -11.04 14.94
C ARG A 66 10.58 -11.73 14.26
N VAL A 67 10.30 -12.44 13.20
CA VAL A 67 11.30 -13.12 12.39
C VAL A 67 11.55 -12.29 11.15
N SER A 68 12.80 -11.91 10.91
CA SER A 68 13.18 -11.17 9.72
C SER A 68 12.96 -12.03 8.46
N SER A 69 12.34 -11.43 7.46
CA SER A 69 12.21 -12.04 6.14
C SER A 69 13.52 -12.00 5.33
N SER A 70 14.58 -11.40 5.86
CA SER A 70 15.81 -11.05 5.13
C SER A 70 15.58 -10.10 3.94
N ILE A 71 14.37 -9.58 3.79
CA ILE A 71 13.97 -8.60 2.79
C ILE A 71 13.59 -7.31 3.53
N ASN A 72 14.55 -6.41 3.71
CA ASN A 72 14.40 -5.22 4.55
C ASN A 72 13.14 -4.39 4.24
N GLU A 73 12.80 -4.27 2.96
CA GLU A 73 11.63 -3.51 2.52
C GLU A 73 10.32 -4.21 2.89
N LEU A 74 10.28 -5.54 2.90
CA LEU A 74 9.14 -6.30 3.38
C LEU A 74 9.03 -6.24 4.90
N ASP A 75 10.15 -6.41 5.60
CA ASP A 75 10.18 -6.31 7.07
C ASP A 75 9.70 -4.95 7.56
N ARG A 76 10.07 -3.87 6.86
CA ARG A 76 9.60 -2.51 7.14
C ARG A 76 8.08 -2.43 7.12
N VAL A 77 7.46 -2.88 6.04
CA VAL A 77 6.00 -2.81 5.87
C VAL A 77 5.26 -3.74 6.85
N LEU A 78 5.88 -4.85 7.23
CA LEU A 78 5.38 -5.75 8.27
C LEU A 78 5.62 -5.22 9.70
N GLY A 79 6.23 -4.04 9.86
CA GLY A 79 6.52 -3.43 11.15
C GLY A 79 7.71 -4.09 11.88
N GLY A 80 8.72 -4.56 11.13
CA GLY A 80 9.97 -5.13 11.64
C GLY A 80 10.10 -6.65 11.50
N GLY A 81 9.32 -7.28 10.62
CA GLY A 81 9.39 -8.70 10.30
C GLY A 81 8.08 -9.46 10.51
N VAL A 82 8.11 -10.74 10.20
CA VAL A 82 6.96 -11.66 10.28
C VAL A 82 6.64 -11.99 11.73
N MET A 83 5.41 -11.76 12.14
CA MET A 83 4.90 -12.12 13.45
C MET A 83 4.20 -13.49 13.41
N ARG A 84 4.32 -14.28 14.46
CA ARG A 84 3.58 -15.53 14.65
C ARG A 84 2.80 -15.50 15.97
N PRO A 85 1.52 -15.94 15.98
CA PRO A 85 0.69 -16.24 14.81
C PRO A 85 0.22 -14.97 14.12
N SER A 86 0.06 -15.02 12.80
CA SER A 86 -0.51 -13.91 12.01
C SER A 86 -1.13 -14.39 10.70
N SER A 87 -2.06 -13.60 10.17
CA SER A 87 -2.63 -13.76 8.84
C SER A 87 -2.39 -12.49 8.01
N VAL A 88 -1.82 -12.65 6.83
CA VAL A 88 -1.44 -11.54 5.93
C VAL A 88 -2.05 -11.76 4.55
N LEU A 89 -2.72 -10.76 4.01
CA LEU A 89 -3.22 -10.75 2.64
C LEU A 89 -2.32 -9.86 1.79
N VAL A 90 -1.85 -10.38 0.66
CA VAL A 90 -1.03 -9.64 -0.31
C VAL A 90 -1.82 -9.50 -1.60
N GLY A 91 -2.39 -8.32 -1.82
CA GLY A 91 -3.13 -7.95 -3.03
C GLY A 91 -2.25 -7.24 -4.05
N GLY A 92 -2.67 -7.24 -5.31
CA GLY A 92 -2.00 -6.53 -6.40
C GLY A 92 -2.38 -7.08 -7.77
N GLU A 93 -2.05 -6.33 -8.82
CA GLU A 93 -2.32 -6.74 -10.20
C GLU A 93 -1.64 -8.06 -10.57
N PRO A 94 -2.21 -8.84 -11.51
CA PRO A 94 -1.52 -9.99 -12.08
C PRO A 94 -0.16 -9.60 -12.67
N GLY A 95 0.86 -10.45 -12.47
CA GLY A 95 2.21 -10.19 -12.98
C GLY A 95 3.07 -9.20 -12.19
N ILE A 96 2.54 -8.52 -11.16
CA ILE A 96 3.30 -7.53 -10.35
C ILE A 96 4.47 -8.16 -9.58
N GLY A 97 4.44 -9.47 -9.30
CA GLY A 97 5.50 -10.19 -8.58
C GLY A 97 5.11 -10.73 -7.21
N LYS A 98 3.81 -10.79 -6.86
CA LYS A 98 3.32 -11.32 -5.58
C LYS A 98 3.86 -12.73 -5.27
N SER A 99 3.67 -13.66 -6.19
CA SER A 99 4.13 -15.05 -6.06
C SER A 99 5.65 -15.14 -5.95
N THR A 100 6.39 -14.26 -6.65
CA THR A 100 7.85 -14.16 -6.55
C THR A 100 8.26 -13.71 -5.16
N LEU A 101 7.67 -12.63 -4.64
CA LEU A 101 7.97 -12.11 -3.30
C LEU A 101 7.66 -13.14 -2.22
N MET A 102 6.52 -13.82 -2.34
CA MET A 102 6.10 -14.83 -1.35
C MET A 102 6.95 -16.09 -1.41
N LEU A 103 7.45 -16.48 -2.59
CA LEU A 103 8.39 -17.59 -2.72
C LEU A 103 9.76 -17.24 -2.13
N GLN A 104 10.26 -16.02 -2.32
CA GLN A 104 11.46 -15.51 -1.67
C GLN A 104 11.30 -15.43 -0.14
N LEU A 105 10.14 -14.94 0.32
CA LEU A 105 9.81 -14.89 1.74
C LEU A 105 9.84 -16.27 2.39
N ILE A 106 9.11 -17.25 1.79
CA ILE A 106 9.01 -18.59 2.40
C ILE A 106 10.37 -19.30 2.40
N ALA A 107 11.20 -19.05 1.38
CA ALA A 107 12.57 -19.53 1.32
C ALA A 107 13.43 -18.99 2.46
N SER A 108 13.35 -17.69 2.72
CA SER A 108 14.06 -17.10 3.88
C SER A 108 13.55 -17.61 5.22
N LEU A 109 12.23 -17.73 5.37
CA LEU A 109 11.62 -18.23 6.61
C LEU A 109 11.90 -19.72 6.88
N SER A 110 12.31 -20.49 5.87
CA SER A 110 12.69 -21.91 6.04
C SER A 110 13.90 -22.13 6.94
N GLU A 111 14.70 -21.08 7.18
CA GLU A 111 15.79 -21.10 8.16
C GLU A 111 15.30 -21.03 9.62
N TYR A 112 14.06 -20.60 9.85
CA TYR A 112 13.49 -20.38 11.17
C TYR A 112 12.40 -21.36 11.54
N GLY A 113 11.99 -22.23 10.63
CA GLY A 113 10.99 -23.26 10.89
C GLY A 113 10.44 -23.92 9.63
N SER A 114 9.53 -24.88 9.85
CA SER A 114 8.89 -25.62 8.77
C SER A 114 8.01 -24.70 7.91
N THR A 115 8.09 -24.87 6.59
CA THR A 115 7.38 -24.05 5.61
C THR A 115 6.49 -24.89 4.72
N LEU A 116 5.36 -24.31 4.27
CA LEU A 116 4.45 -24.94 3.32
C LEU A 116 4.00 -23.89 2.29
N TYR A 117 4.30 -24.16 1.02
CA TYR A 117 3.79 -23.39 -0.10
C TYR A 117 2.63 -24.14 -0.76
N ILE A 118 1.43 -23.57 -0.70
CA ILE A 118 0.21 -24.12 -1.28
C ILE A 118 -0.03 -23.41 -2.58
N SER A 119 -0.02 -24.15 -3.70
CA SER A 119 -0.27 -23.60 -5.04
C SER A 119 -1.59 -24.14 -5.59
N GLY A 120 -2.49 -23.22 -5.91
CA GLY A 120 -3.74 -23.50 -6.62
C GLY A 120 -3.71 -23.12 -8.10
N GLU A 121 -2.65 -22.46 -8.58
CA GLU A 121 -2.53 -21.97 -9.98
C GLU A 121 -1.43 -22.70 -10.75
N GLU A 122 -0.33 -23.02 -10.11
CA GLU A 122 0.85 -23.59 -10.75
C GLU A 122 1.12 -25.03 -10.30
N SER A 123 1.65 -25.83 -11.21
CA SER A 123 2.11 -27.18 -10.92
C SER A 123 3.41 -27.16 -10.07
N PRO A 124 3.74 -28.26 -9.38
CA PRO A 124 4.99 -28.35 -8.59
C PRO A 124 6.24 -28.08 -9.42
N SER A 125 6.26 -28.52 -10.69
CA SER A 125 7.39 -28.29 -11.60
C SER A 125 7.56 -26.82 -11.99
N GLN A 126 6.46 -26.09 -12.17
CA GLN A 126 6.52 -24.65 -12.47
C GLN A 126 7.02 -23.83 -11.28
N VAL A 127 6.52 -24.13 -10.08
CA VAL A 127 7.01 -23.47 -8.85
C VAL A 127 8.49 -23.78 -8.61
N ARG A 128 8.91 -25.04 -8.82
CA ARG A 128 10.33 -25.45 -8.72
C ARG A 128 11.20 -24.70 -9.72
N LEU A 129 10.82 -24.62 -10.99
CA LEU A 129 11.56 -23.89 -12.02
C LEU A 129 11.71 -22.41 -11.64
N ARG A 130 10.67 -21.80 -11.06
CA ARG A 130 10.74 -20.43 -10.56
C ARG A 130 11.71 -20.32 -9.41
N ALA A 131 11.67 -21.22 -8.42
CA ALA A 131 12.58 -21.24 -7.29
C ALA A 131 14.03 -21.38 -7.71
N GLU A 132 14.32 -22.29 -8.66
CA GLU A 132 15.67 -22.48 -9.23
C GLU A 132 16.18 -21.23 -9.97
N ARG A 133 15.33 -20.55 -10.77
CA ARG A 133 15.67 -19.28 -11.41
C ARG A 133 16.03 -18.19 -10.40
N LEU A 134 15.36 -18.21 -9.25
CA LEU A 134 15.59 -17.25 -8.16
C LEU A 134 16.73 -17.66 -7.23
N ASN A 135 17.43 -18.78 -7.49
CA ASN A 135 18.48 -19.36 -6.65
C ASN A 135 18.05 -19.59 -5.20
N LEU A 136 16.81 -20.08 -4.98
CA LEU A 136 16.28 -20.36 -3.66
C LEU A 136 16.58 -21.79 -3.19
N PRO A 137 16.67 -22.03 -1.87
CA PRO A 137 16.93 -23.36 -1.28
C PRO A 137 15.69 -24.26 -1.41
N THR A 138 15.54 -24.94 -2.55
CA THR A 138 14.34 -25.75 -2.88
C THR A 138 14.16 -26.95 -1.95
N GLU A 139 15.20 -27.48 -1.37
CA GLU A 139 15.19 -28.63 -0.44
C GLU A 139 14.53 -28.32 0.92
N LYS A 140 14.40 -27.05 1.29
CA LYS A 140 13.82 -26.60 2.56
C LYS A 140 12.35 -26.19 2.44
N ILE A 141 11.82 -26.08 1.21
CA ILE A 141 10.45 -25.61 0.96
C ILE A 141 9.56 -26.81 0.63
N GLN A 142 8.55 -27.04 1.48
CA GLN A 142 7.52 -28.01 1.18
C GLN A 142 6.45 -27.39 0.30
N ILE A 143 6.01 -28.12 -0.73
CA ILE A 143 4.98 -27.68 -1.66
C ILE A 143 3.79 -28.64 -1.66
N PHE A 144 2.58 -28.07 -1.73
CA PHE A 144 1.34 -28.79 -1.91
C PHE A 144 0.49 -28.11 -2.98
N CYS A 145 0.16 -28.84 -4.04
CA CYS A 145 -0.65 -28.33 -5.15
C CYS A 145 -2.03 -28.96 -5.10
N ASP A 146 -2.97 -28.26 -4.49
CA ASP A 146 -4.38 -28.62 -4.40
C ASP A 146 -5.22 -27.35 -4.17
N THR A 147 -6.48 -27.39 -4.62
CA THR A 147 -7.43 -26.29 -4.44
C THR A 147 -8.54 -26.59 -3.43
N ARG A 148 -8.61 -27.85 -2.97
CA ARG A 148 -9.63 -28.30 -2.01
C ARG A 148 -9.23 -27.90 -0.59
N LEU A 149 -10.07 -27.09 0.05
CA LEU A 149 -9.85 -26.62 1.42
C LEU A 149 -9.60 -27.77 2.39
N GLU A 150 -10.39 -28.85 2.30
CA GLU A 150 -10.34 -30.02 3.19
C GLU A 150 -8.97 -30.72 3.11
N ALA A 151 -8.44 -30.92 1.90
CA ALA A 151 -7.13 -31.53 1.67
C ALA A 151 -5.98 -30.64 2.18
N ILE A 152 -6.13 -29.33 2.01
CA ILE A 152 -5.17 -28.35 2.52
C ILE A 152 -5.14 -28.39 4.05
N ILE A 153 -6.29 -28.42 4.70
CA ILE A 153 -6.41 -28.50 6.15
C ILE A 153 -5.76 -29.78 6.68
N GLU A 154 -6.07 -30.94 6.10
CA GLU A 154 -5.46 -32.22 6.48
C GLU A 154 -3.93 -32.18 6.36
N THR A 155 -3.43 -31.58 5.28
CA THR A 155 -1.99 -31.40 5.06
C THR A 155 -1.37 -30.47 6.10
N MET A 156 -2.01 -29.36 6.44
CA MET A 156 -1.56 -28.45 7.50
C MET A 156 -1.54 -29.12 8.88
N GLU A 157 -2.53 -29.97 9.19
CA GLU A 157 -2.59 -30.70 10.46
C GLU A 157 -1.49 -31.75 10.56
N ARG A 158 -1.14 -32.41 9.45
CA ARG A 158 -0.08 -33.43 9.39
C ARG A 158 1.33 -32.83 9.45
N ILE A 159 1.57 -31.70 8.76
CA ILE A 159 2.91 -31.09 8.63
C ILE A 159 3.20 -30.15 9.79
N GLU A 160 2.18 -29.50 10.34
CA GLU A 160 2.27 -28.44 11.36
C GLU A 160 3.27 -27.33 10.98
N PRO A 161 3.09 -26.69 9.79
CA PRO A 161 4.04 -25.72 9.31
C PRO A 161 4.03 -24.45 10.16
N ASN A 162 5.21 -23.85 10.35
CA ASN A 162 5.34 -22.57 11.04
C ASN A 162 4.96 -21.40 10.14
N TYR A 163 5.23 -21.53 8.83
CA TYR A 163 4.97 -20.50 7.82
C TYR A 163 4.27 -21.10 6.60
N ILE A 164 3.22 -20.45 6.16
CA ILE A 164 2.35 -20.95 5.11
C ILE A 164 2.15 -19.84 4.07
N VAL A 165 2.26 -20.17 2.78
CA VAL A 165 1.84 -19.32 1.67
C VAL A 165 0.74 -20.03 0.90
N VAL A 166 -0.32 -19.28 0.54
CA VAL A 166 -1.44 -19.73 -0.30
C VAL A 166 -1.46 -18.89 -1.58
N ASP A 167 -1.19 -19.51 -2.72
CA ASP A 167 -1.10 -18.87 -4.05
C ASP A 167 -2.06 -19.56 -5.04
N SER A 168 -3.27 -19.06 -5.26
CA SER A 168 -3.92 -17.90 -4.67
C SER A 168 -5.19 -18.30 -3.90
N ILE A 169 -5.70 -17.38 -3.09
CA ILE A 169 -6.95 -17.63 -2.33
C ILE A 169 -8.17 -17.78 -3.25
N GLN A 170 -8.14 -17.21 -4.46
CA GLN A 170 -9.23 -17.27 -5.43
C GLN A 170 -9.45 -18.66 -6.05
N THR A 171 -8.42 -19.50 -6.04
CA THR A 171 -8.51 -20.85 -6.62
C THR A 171 -9.08 -21.87 -5.66
N LEU A 172 -9.10 -21.53 -4.36
CA LEU A 172 -9.55 -22.47 -3.34
C LEU A 172 -11.07 -22.65 -3.33
N SER A 173 -11.49 -23.85 -2.96
CA SER A 173 -12.89 -24.22 -2.80
C SER A 173 -13.10 -25.21 -1.65
N SER A 174 -14.21 -25.06 -0.95
CA SER A 174 -14.71 -26.01 0.04
C SER A 174 -15.90 -26.78 -0.56
N SER A 175 -15.92 -28.08 -0.39
CA SER A 175 -17.05 -28.94 -0.76
C SER A 175 -18.31 -28.68 0.07
N ALA A 176 -18.19 -27.98 1.21
CA ALA A 176 -19.31 -27.60 2.05
C ALA A 176 -20.17 -26.47 1.47
N LEU A 177 -19.75 -25.85 0.37
CA LEU A 177 -20.43 -24.72 -0.27
C LEU A 177 -20.75 -25.04 -1.73
N ASP A 178 -22.00 -24.81 -2.12
CA ASP A 178 -22.45 -25.00 -3.52
C ASP A 178 -22.01 -23.90 -4.50
N SER A 179 -21.31 -22.88 -4.00
CA SER A 179 -20.80 -21.76 -4.82
C SER A 179 -19.50 -22.14 -5.54
N THR A 180 -19.26 -21.55 -6.71
CA THR A 180 -18.05 -21.80 -7.52
C THR A 180 -16.77 -21.27 -6.85
N ALA A 181 -15.63 -21.90 -7.14
CA ALA A 181 -14.32 -21.36 -6.73
C ALA A 181 -14.15 -19.90 -7.19
N GLY A 182 -13.50 -19.07 -6.39
CA GLY A 182 -13.35 -17.64 -6.66
C GLY A 182 -14.57 -16.77 -6.31
N SER A 183 -15.71 -17.38 -5.96
CA SER A 183 -16.86 -16.60 -5.46
C SER A 183 -16.52 -15.99 -4.10
N PRO A 184 -17.12 -14.83 -3.77
CA PRO A 184 -16.88 -14.16 -2.50
C PRO A 184 -17.10 -15.04 -1.27
N ASN A 185 -18.07 -15.95 -1.33
CA ASN A 185 -18.41 -16.84 -0.23
C ASN A 185 -17.35 -17.94 -0.04
N GLN A 186 -16.85 -18.54 -1.14
CA GLN A 186 -15.74 -19.49 -1.09
C GLN A 186 -14.47 -18.85 -0.53
N ILE A 187 -14.09 -17.68 -1.07
CA ILE A 187 -12.91 -16.93 -0.62
C ILE A 187 -13.00 -16.62 0.88
N LYS A 188 -14.16 -16.12 1.33
CA LYS A 188 -14.42 -15.82 2.74
C LYS A 188 -14.24 -17.06 3.63
N THR A 189 -14.88 -18.16 3.26
CA THR A 189 -14.86 -19.40 4.07
C THR A 189 -13.46 -19.99 4.09
N CYS A 190 -12.78 -20.11 2.95
CA CYS A 190 -11.41 -20.63 2.88
C CYS A 190 -10.43 -19.78 3.69
N CYS A 191 -10.50 -18.46 3.54
CA CYS A 191 -9.64 -17.54 4.29
C CYS A 191 -9.87 -17.65 5.80
N MET A 192 -11.13 -17.70 6.25
CA MET A 192 -11.48 -17.82 7.66
C MET A 192 -10.98 -19.12 8.28
N GLU A 193 -11.28 -20.26 7.65
CA GLU A 193 -10.89 -21.58 8.16
C GLU A 193 -9.38 -21.74 8.24
N LEU A 194 -8.66 -21.34 7.20
CA LEU A 194 -7.19 -21.45 7.18
C LEU A 194 -6.54 -20.48 8.18
N SER A 195 -7.03 -19.25 8.31
CA SER A 195 -6.54 -18.29 9.30
C SER A 195 -6.77 -18.78 10.74
N LEU A 196 -7.96 -19.34 11.02
CA LEU A 196 -8.28 -19.86 12.34
C LEU A 196 -7.35 -21.02 12.74
N ARG A 197 -7.11 -21.96 11.81
CA ARG A 197 -6.22 -23.11 12.03
C ARG A 197 -4.77 -22.69 12.18
N ALA A 198 -4.28 -21.79 11.32
CA ALA A 198 -2.94 -21.23 11.43
C ALA A 198 -2.75 -20.56 12.80
N LYS A 199 -3.72 -19.74 13.24
CA LYS A 199 -3.68 -19.11 14.56
C LYS A 199 -3.65 -20.11 15.72
N LYS A 200 -4.48 -21.17 15.65
CA LYS A 200 -4.52 -22.23 16.68
C LYS A 200 -3.18 -22.97 16.80
N LYS A 201 -2.47 -23.15 15.68
CA LYS A 201 -1.16 -23.82 15.62
C LYS A 201 0.04 -22.88 15.82
N GLY A 202 -0.20 -21.59 16.03
CA GLY A 202 0.87 -20.60 16.19
C GLY A 202 1.63 -20.31 14.89
N SER A 203 1.01 -20.51 13.72
CA SER A 203 1.62 -20.31 12.40
C SER A 203 1.36 -18.92 11.83
N ALA A 204 2.26 -18.43 10.97
CA ALA A 204 1.99 -17.27 10.10
C ALA A 204 1.52 -17.77 8.73
N ILE A 205 0.40 -17.20 8.24
CA ILE A 205 -0.17 -17.54 6.94
C ILE A 205 -0.28 -16.32 6.05
N PHE A 206 0.18 -16.45 4.80
CA PHE A 206 0.16 -15.42 3.76
C PHE A 206 -0.77 -15.86 2.64
N PHE A 207 -1.77 -15.05 2.34
CA PHE A 207 -2.68 -15.25 1.22
C PHE A 207 -2.31 -14.32 0.09
N ILE A 208 -2.15 -14.86 -1.12
CA ILE A 208 -2.03 -14.05 -2.34
C ILE A 208 -3.43 -13.86 -2.90
N GLY A 209 -3.76 -12.58 -3.23
CA GLY A 209 -5.01 -12.19 -3.84
C GLY A 209 -4.80 -11.31 -5.07
N HIS A 210 -5.69 -11.44 -6.07
CA HIS A 210 -5.71 -10.55 -7.23
C HIS A 210 -6.67 -9.38 -6.97
N VAL A 211 -6.30 -8.19 -7.43
CA VAL A 211 -7.18 -7.01 -7.42
C VAL A 211 -7.90 -6.88 -8.75
N THR A 212 -9.10 -6.30 -8.74
CA THR A 212 -9.81 -5.88 -9.93
C THR A 212 -9.16 -4.65 -10.54
N LYS A 213 -9.56 -4.28 -11.79
CA LYS A 213 -9.09 -3.05 -12.46
C LYS A 213 -9.36 -1.77 -11.68
N ASP A 214 -10.32 -1.79 -10.76
CA ASP A 214 -10.65 -0.67 -9.88
C ASP A 214 -9.76 -0.62 -8.61
N GLY A 215 -8.69 -1.42 -8.55
CA GLY A 215 -7.76 -1.48 -7.41
C GLY A 215 -8.33 -2.16 -6.17
N LEU A 216 -9.46 -2.86 -6.28
CA LEU A 216 -10.06 -3.63 -5.21
C LEU A 216 -9.65 -5.10 -5.32
N ILE A 217 -9.42 -5.77 -4.20
CA ILE A 217 -9.21 -7.23 -4.23
C ILE A 217 -10.46 -7.88 -4.82
N ALA A 218 -10.26 -8.74 -5.82
CA ALA A 218 -11.32 -9.55 -6.42
C ALA A 218 -11.88 -10.49 -5.34
N GLY A 219 -13.00 -10.10 -4.76
CA GLY A 219 -13.62 -10.68 -3.59
C GLY A 219 -14.05 -9.58 -2.62
N PRO A 220 -14.99 -9.84 -1.71
CA PRO A 220 -15.54 -8.80 -0.87
C PRO A 220 -14.45 -8.24 0.05
N LYS A 221 -14.49 -6.94 0.30
CA LYS A 221 -13.74 -6.24 1.38
C LYS A 221 -13.79 -6.96 2.73
N VAL A 222 -14.70 -7.91 2.87
CA VAL A 222 -14.85 -8.76 4.03
C VAL A 222 -13.58 -9.54 4.37
N VAL A 223 -12.80 -10.00 3.37
CA VAL A 223 -11.55 -10.74 3.62
C VAL A 223 -10.48 -9.84 4.24
N GLU A 224 -10.43 -8.57 3.87
CA GLU A 224 -9.52 -7.59 4.47
C GLU A 224 -9.76 -7.43 5.98
N HIS A 225 -11.03 -7.54 6.41
CA HIS A 225 -11.37 -7.45 7.83
C HIS A 225 -11.01 -8.71 8.62
N MET A 226 -10.86 -9.85 7.96
CA MET A 226 -10.61 -11.15 8.59
C MET A 226 -9.14 -11.42 8.87
N VAL A 227 -8.23 -10.79 8.13
CA VAL A 227 -6.78 -10.93 8.30
C VAL A 227 -6.20 -9.83 9.20
N ASP A 228 -5.02 -10.07 9.75
CA ASP A 228 -4.36 -9.13 10.66
C ASP A 228 -3.65 -8.01 9.91
N THR A 229 -3.12 -8.30 8.72
CA THR A 229 -2.40 -7.36 7.87
C THR A 229 -2.86 -7.49 6.42
N VAL A 230 -3.04 -6.35 5.75
CA VAL A 230 -3.35 -6.28 4.31
C VAL A 230 -2.28 -5.44 3.64
N LEU A 231 -1.61 -6.03 2.67
CA LEU A 231 -0.58 -5.40 1.86
C LEU A 231 -1.07 -5.27 0.41
N TYR A 232 -0.84 -4.10 -0.19
CA TYR A 232 -1.08 -3.86 -1.61
C TYR A 232 0.23 -3.68 -2.34
N PHE A 233 0.38 -4.42 -3.44
CA PHE A 233 1.52 -4.35 -4.32
C PHE A 233 1.12 -3.60 -5.59
N GLU A 234 1.74 -2.44 -5.83
CA GLU A 234 1.39 -1.51 -6.89
C GLU A 234 2.60 -1.29 -7.81
N SER A 235 2.35 -1.05 -9.09
CA SER A 235 3.38 -0.64 -10.03
C SER A 235 3.55 0.88 -9.99
N ALA A 236 4.79 1.35 -9.83
CA ALA A 236 5.17 2.73 -10.07
C ALA A 236 5.86 2.86 -11.43
N GLU A 237 6.14 4.09 -11.84
CA GLU A 237 6.94 4.36 -13.04
C GLU A 237 8.38 3.81 -12.88
N ASN A 238 9.10 3.69 -13.98
CA ASN A 238 10.50 3.21 -14.02
C ASN A 238 10.71 1.77 -13.51
N GLY A 239 9.66 0.92 -13.52
CA GLY A 239 9.79 -0.48 -13.11
C GLY A 239 9.85 -0.71 -11.60
N ILE A 240 9.72 0.35 -10.82
CA ILE A 240 9.62 0.27 -9.36
C ILE A 240 8.27 -0.28 -8.96
N ARG A 241 8.26 -1.05 -7.88
CA ARG A 241 7.06 -1.61 -7.27
C ARG A 241 6.95 -1.15 -5.83
N LEU A 242 5.77 -0.70 -5.45
CA LEU A 242 5.44 -0.20 -4.13
C LEU A 242 4.65 -1.25 -3.37
N LEU A 243 5.07 -1.57 -2.16
CA LEU A 243 4.31 -2.40 -1.24
C LEU A 243 3.82 -1.53 -0.09
N ARG A 244 2.49 -1.39 0.07
CA ARG A 244 1.86 -0.58 1.11
C ARG A 244 1.01 -1.44 2.02
N ALA A 245 1.03 -1.13 3.31
CA ALA A 245 0.04 -1.67 4.23
C ALA A 245 -1.22 -0.80 4.21
N SER A 246 -2.38 -1.39 3.92
CA SER A 246 -3.68 -0.72 4.10
C SER A 246 -4.30 -1.02 5.45
N LYS A 247 -3.87 -2.12 6.09
CA LYS A 247 -4.25 -2.54 7.42
C LYS A 247 -3.09 -3.26 8.09
N SER A 248 -2.82 -2.95 9.34
CA SER A 248 -1.88 -3.71 10.18
C SER A 248 -2.33 -3.67 11.63
N ARG A 249 -2.37 -4.84 12.29
CA ARG A 249 -2.57 -4.95 13.74
C ARG A 249 -1.26 -4.91 14.52
N PHE A 250 -0.13 -5.02 13.83
CA PHE A 250 1.18 -5.23 14.44
C PHE A 250 2.18 -4.12 14.16
N GLY A 251 1.82 -3.15 13.31
CA GLY A 251 2.70 -2.05 12.91
C GLY A 251 1.94 -0.86 12.35
N SER A 252 2.68 0.17 11.95
CA SER A 252 2.11 1.32 11.24
C SER A 252 1.64 0.91 9.85
N VAL A 253 0.56 1.52 9.37
CA VAL A 253 0.08 1.39 7.98
C VAL A 253 0.73 2.40 7.04
N ASP A 254 1.51 3.34 7.58
CA ASP A 254 2.12 4.42 6.77
C ASP A 254 3.43 3.99 6.09
N GLU A 255 3.97 2.80 6.44
CA GLU A 255 5.24 2.34 5.87
C GLU A 255 5.10 1.85 4.43
N ILE A 256 6.12 2.18 3.62
CA ILE A 256 6.21 1.75 2.23
C ILE A 256 7.48 0.93 2.01
N GLY A 257 7.34 -0.20 1.33
CA GLY A 257 8.42 -0.98 0.77
C GLY A 257 8.62 -0.66 -0.71
N LEU A 258 9.86 -0.45 -1.11
CA LEU A 258 10.26 -0.17 -2.49
C LEU A 258 11.02 -1.35 -3.05
N PHE A 259 10.58 -1.85 -4.21
CA PHE A 259 11.16 -3.01 -4.86
C PHE A 259 11.45 -2.74 -6.33
N GLU A 260 12.51 -3.34 -6.81
CA GLU A 260 12.81 -3.50 -8.24
C GLU A 260 12.78 -4.99 -8.61
N MET A 261 12.38 -5.30 -9.84
CA MET A 261 12.43 -6.66 -10.36
C MET A 261 13.67 -6.81 -11.24
N ASN A 262 14.45 -7.83 -10.96
CA ASN A 262 15.59 -8.23 -11.79
C ASN A 262 15.51 -9.73 -12.12
N GLU A 263 16.54 -10.27 -12.75
CA GLU A 263 16.63 -11.70 -13.11
C GLU A 263 16.60 -12.65 -11.89
N HIS A 264 17.05 -12.17 -10.72
CA HIS A 264 17.05 -12.91 -9.46
C HIS A 264 15.81 -12.66 -8.60
N GLY A 265 14.80 -11.99 -9.12
CA GLY A 265 13.55 -11.73 -8.43
C GLY A 265 13.37 -10.29 -7.95
N LEU A 266 12.63 -10.14 -6.86
CA LEU A 266 12.37 -8.84 -6.24
C LEU A 266 13.48 -8.49 -5.24
N ARG A 267 14.04 -7.31 -5.42
CA ARG A 267 15.06 -6.75 -4.55
C ARG A 267 14.56 -5.44 -3.95
N GLY A 268 14.80 -5.26 -2.66
CA GLY A 268 14.55 -3.97 -2.01
C GLY A 268 15.46 -2.88 -2.52
N VAL A 269 14.91 -1.71 -2.81
CA VAL A 269 15.67 -0.54 -3.24
C VAL A 269 16.46 0.03 -2.07
N LYS A 270 17.80 0.10 -2.20
CA LYS A 270 18.69 0.57 -1.13
C LYS A 270 18.58 2.07 -0.90
N ASP A 271 18.62 2.85 -1.96
CA ASP A 271 18.51 4.31 -1.92
C ASP A 271 17.35 4.78 -2.82
N PRO A 272 16.19 5.07 -2.22
CA PRO A 272 15.05 5.58 -2.98
C PRO A 272 15.31 6.92 -3.68
N THR A 273 16.29 7.69 -3.21
CA THR A 273 16.61 9.02 -3.73
C THR A 273 17.19 8.93 -5.13
N GLU A 274 18.04 7.92 -5.39
CA GLU A 274 18.61 7.71 -6.72
C GLU A 274 17.53 7.50 -7.77
N ILE A 275 16.39 6.90 -7.41
CA ILE A 275 15.29 6.64 -8.33
C ILE A 275 14.62 7.92 -8.80
N PHE A 276 14.49 8.91 -7.92
CA PHE A 276 13.75 10.14 -8.16
C PHE A 276 14.63 11.29 -8.66
N LEU A 277 15.97 11.19 -8.47
CA LEU A 277 16.93 12.25 -8.80
C LEU A 277 18.01 11.83 -9.82
N SER A 278 18.02 10.58 -10.29
CA SER A 278 19.16 9.95 -10.97
C SER A 278 19.47 10.46 -12.39
N TYR A 279 18.68 11.33 -12.97
CA TYR A 279 18.79 11.68 -14.40
C TYR A 279 19.16 13.14 -14.66
N ARG A 280 19.76 13.89 -13.67
CA ARG A 280 20.03 15.32 -13.87
C ARG A 280 21.47 15.69 -13.64
N ASP A 281 22.00 16.39 -14.63
CA ASP A 281 23.14 17.26 -14.45
C ASP A 281 22.86 18.25 -13.33
N LYS A 282 23.68 18.25 -12.29
CA LYS A 282 23.48 19.09 -11.09
C LYS A 282 23.54 20.59 -11.35
N GLU A 283 23.89 21.03 -12.57
CA GLU A 283 24.16 22.43 -12.87
C GLU A 283 22.96 23.21 -13.45
N ALA A 284 21.99 22.56 -14.12
CA ALA A 284 20.87 23.26 -14.74
C ALA A 284 19.55 22.52 -14.60
N VAL A 285 18.59 23.12 -13.92
CA VAL A 285 17.21 22.62 -13.82
C VAL A 285 16.34 23.41 -14.80
N PRO A 286 15.62 22.77 -15.75
CA PRO A 286 14.72 23.46 -16.63
C PRO A 286 13.62 24.23 -15.88
N PRO A 287 13.05 25.30 -16.47
CA PRO A 287 11.88 25.94 -15.90
C PRO A 287 10.72 24.96 -15.69
N GLY A 288 9.94 25.19 -14.66
CA GLY A 288 8.80 24.34 -14.31
C GLY A 288 9.14 23.17 -13.37
N ILE A 289 10.35 23.05 -12.89
CA ILE A 289 10.78 21.94 -12.03
C ILE A 289 11.11 22.44 -10.64
N VAL A 290 10.56 21.74 -9.64
CA VAL A 290 10.78 22.01 -8.21
C VAL A 290 10.92 20.71 -7.43
N PHE A 291 11.92 20.67 -6.56
CA PHE A 291 12.14 19.56 -5.63
C PHE A 291 11.37 19.76 -4.33
N THR A 292 10.77 18.69 -3.82
CA THR A 292 10.04 18.71 -2.56
C THR A 292 10.26 17.43 -1.74
N PRO A 293 10.49 17.53 -0.43
CA PRO A 293 10.51 16.39 0.45
C PRO A 293 9.09 15.96 0.80
N ILE A 294 8.73 14.72 0.48
CA ILE A 294 7.48 14.08 0.91
C ILE A 294 7.77 13.06 2.01
N VAL A 295 6.84 12.90 2.95
CA VAL A 295 6.98 11.95 4.06
C VAL A 295 5.97 10.83 3.92
N GLU A 296 6.47 9.62 3.82
CA GLU A 296 5.67 8.40 3.77
C GLU A 296 6.17 7.45 4.86
N GLY A 297 5.34 7.24 5.89
CA GLY A 297 5.72 6.46 7.06
C GLY A 297 6.97 6.98 7.77
N SER A 298 7.95 6.12 7.91
CA SER A 298 9.26 6.45 8.50
C SER A 298 10.27 7.06 7.53
N ARG A 299 9.91 7.25 6.25
CA ARG A 299 10.82 7.75 5.20
C ARG A 299 10.48 9.15 4.72
N THR A 300 11.50 9.84 4.26
CA THR A 300 11.36 11.06 3.49
C THR A 300 11.97 10.81 2.11
N PHE A 301 11.19 11.10 1.08
CA PHE A 301 11.63 11.02 -0.32
C PHE A 301 11.73 12.43 -0.87
N ILE A 302 12.76 12.70 -1.70
CA ILE A 302 12.77 13.92 -2.48
C ILE A 302 12.17 13.58 -3.84
N VAL A 303 11.08 14.23 -4.17
CA VAL A 303 10.42 14.08 -5.46
C VAL A 303 10.53 15.37 -6.27
N GLU A 304 10.43 15.21 -7.56
CA GLU A 304 10.45 16.28 -8.52
C GLU A 304 9.03 16.52 -9.03
N ILE A 305 8.52 17.74 -8.81
CA ILE A 305 7.28 18.23 -9.41
C ILE A 305 7.65 18.97 -10.68
N GLN A 306 7.06 18.56 -11.80
CA GLN A 306 7.23 19.15 -13.12
C GLN A 306 5.93 19.83 -13.54
N ALA A 307 5.98 21.11 -13.87
CA ALA A 307 4.86 21.87 -14.42
C ALA A 307 5.19 22.37 -15.81
N LEU A 308 4.27 22.20 -16.74
CA LEU A 308 4.31 22.83 -18.06
C LEU A 308 3.05 23.67 -18.23
N VAL A 309 3.24 24.96 -18.50
CA VAL A 309 2.17 25.94 -18.73
C VAL A 309 2.30 26.46 -20.16
N VAL A 310 1.27 26.22 -20.97
CA VAL A 310 1.22 26.64 -22.39
C VAL A 310 -0.09 27.31 -22.70
N ASP A 311 -0.12 28.12 -23.76
CA ASP A 311 -1.35 28.81 -24.19
C ASP A 311 -2.44 27.80 -24.59
N ALA A 312 -3.65 27.99 -24.07
CA ALA A 312 -4.78 27.11 -24.34
C ALA A 312 -5.20 27.21 -25.84
N ARG A 313 -5.20 26.09 -26.54
CA ARG A 313 -5.46 26.05 -28.00
C ARG A 313 -6.89 26.46 -28.39
N ASN A 314 -7.88 26.25 -27.51
CA ASN A 314 -9.30 26.46 -27.82
C ASN A 314 -9.97 27.51 -26.93
N GLY A 315 -9.21 28.38 -26.26
CA GLY A 315 -9.74 29.38 -25.33
C GLY A 315 -10.33 28.85 -24.03
N TYR A 316 -10.25 27.54 -23.78
CA TYR A 316 -10.65 26.90 -22.53
C TYR A 316 -9.45 26.23 -21.90
N GLN A 317 -9.16 26.62 -20.67
CA GLN A 317 -8.13 26.00 -19.85
C GLN A 317 -8.39 24.51 -19.58
N ARG A 318 -7.35 23.72 -19.65
CA ARG A 318 -7.36 22.29 -19.28
C ARG A 318 -6.23 21.99 -18.33
N ILE A 319 -6.52 21.10 -17.35
CA ILE A 319 -5.52 20.61 -16.40
C ILE A 319 -5.34 19.12 -16.62
N TYR A 320 -4.10 18.72 -16.86
CA TYR A 320 -3.69 17.33 -17.07
C TYR A 320 -2.75 16.92 -15.95
N SER A 321 -3.19 15.99 -15.10
CA SER A 321 -2.36 15.43 -14.04
C SER A 321 -2.90 14.08 -13.59
N ASP A 322 -2.04 13.09 -13.49
CA ASP A 322 -2.38 11.75 -13.00
C ASP A 322 -1.98 11.55 -11.53
N LYS A 323 -1.05 12.35 -11.03
CA LYS A 323 -0.41 12.15 -9.73
C LYS A 323 -0.76 13.21 -8.69
N VAL A 324 -1.31 14.33 -9.11
CA VAL A 324 -1.80 15.41 -8.25
C VAL A 324 -3.27 15.66 -8.57
N ASP A 325 -4.10 15.75 -7.54
CA ASP A 325 -5.54 16.04 -7.70
C ASP A 325 -5.77 17.38 -8.42
N SER A 326 -6.62 17.38 -9.45
CA SER A 326 -6.89 18.58 -10.26
C SER A 326 -7.56 19.71 -9.48
N ASN A 327 -8.36 19.40 -8.44
CA ASN A 327 -8.94 20.43 -7.57
C ASN A 327 -7.85 21.12 -6.74
N ARG A 328 -6.79 20.40 -6.37
CA ARG A 328 -5.63 20.99 -5.71
C ARG A 328 -4.90 21.95 -6.64
N ILE A 329 -4.68 21.56 -7.89
CA ILE A 329 -4.02 22.41 -8.90
C ILE A 329 -4.84 23.67 -9.12
N ASN A 330 -6.16 23.56 -9.32
CA ASN A 330 -7.08 24.70 -9.46
C ASN A 330 -7.01 25.66 -8.27
N ARG A 331 -6.94 25.11 -7.05
CA ARG A 331 -6.83 25.92 -5.81
C ARG A 331 -5.51 26.70 -5.78
N VAL A 332 -4.39 26.04 -6.06
CA VAL A 332 -3.06 26.65 -6.07
C VAL A 332 -2.97 27.70 -7.16
N GLU A 333 -3.53 27.45 -8.34
CA GLU A 333 -3.64 28.42 -9.43
C GLU A 333 -4.39 29.68 -8.99
N ALA A 334 -5.59 29.53 -8.40
CA ALA A 334 -6.38 30.67 -7.92
C ALA A 334 -5.62 31.49 -6.87
N ILE A 335 -4.85 30.84 -5.99
CA ILE A 335 -3.99 31.52 -5.01
C ILE A 335 -2.89 32.33 -5.72
N LEU A 336 -2.22 31.74 -6.71
CA LEU A 336 -1.20 32.44 -7.50
C LEU A 336 -1.77 33.64 -8.24
N MET A 337 -2.87 33.48 -8.92
CA MET A 337 -3.55 34.59 -9.64
C MET A 337 -3.89 35.72 -8.67
N ARG A 338 -4.51 35.43 -7.53
CA ARG A 338 -4.96 36.44 -6.57
C ARG A 338 -3.82 37.12 -5.84
N HIS A 339 -2.82 36.37 -5.40
CA HIS A 339 -1.81 36.85 -4.46
C HIS A 339 -0.45 37.17 -5.08
N SER A 340 -0.09 36.55 -6.22
CA SER A 340 1.15 36.87 -6.95
C SER A 340 0.94 37.72 -8.22
N GLY A 341 -0.29 37.79 -8.70
CA GLY A 341 -0.61 38.49 -9.97
C GLY A 341 -0.24 37.65 -11.21
N LEU A 342 0.07 36.38 -11.07
CA LEU A 342 0.37 35.49 -12.19
C LEU A 342 -0.93 35.05 -12.87
N ASP A 343 -1.16 35.53 -14.10
CA ASP A 343 -2.35 35.15 -14.87
C ASP A 343 -2.15 33.82 -15.58
N LEU A 344 -2.98 32.82 -15.22
CA LEU A 344 -3.01 31.49 -15.79
C LEU A 344 -4.35 31.14 -16.47
N SER A 345 -5.30 32.09 -16.55
CA SER A 345 -6.70 31.83 -16.94
C SER A 345 -6.88 31.27 -18.35
N ASN A 346 -5.94 31.50 -19.26
CA ASN A 346 -5.98 31.00 -20.64
C ASN A 346 -4.82 30.04 -20.94
N GLN A 347 -4.41 29.24 -19.96
CA GLN A 347 -3.29 28.34 -20.06
C GLN A 347 -3.72 26.90 -19.85
N ASP A 348 -3.25 26.01 -20.71
CA ASP A 348 -3.28 24.58 -20.42
C ASP A 348 -2.15 24.24 -19.43
N ILE A 349 -2.48 23.49 -18.38
CA ILE A 349 -1.57 23.13 -17.29
C ILE A 349 -1.34 21.64 -17.32
N TYR A 350 -0.07 21.24 -17.39
CA TYR A 350 0.36 19.84 -17.30
C TYR A 350 1.23 19.70 -16.05
N ILE A 351 0.86 18.74 -15.17
CA ILE A 351 1.63 18.42 -13.97
C ILE A 351 2.04 16.96 -14.02
N ASN A 352 3.32 16.73 -13.86
CA ASN A 352 3.89 15.41 -13.70
C ASN A 352 4.71 15.33 -12.39
N VAL A 353 4.82 14.13 -11.82
CA VAL A 353 5.66 13.83 -10.65
C VAL A 353 6.64 12.74 -11.04
N ALA A 354 7.92 13.05 -11.00
CA ALA A 354 8.95 12.07 -11.34
C ALA A 354 8.89 10.86 -10.39
N GLY A 355 9.04 9.64 -10.94
CA GLY A 355 8.93 8.40 -10.19
C GLY A 355 7.50 7.90 -9.96
N GLY A 356 6.48 8.60 -10.50
CA GLY A 356 5.10 8.10 -10.56
C GLY A 356 4.35 8.02 -9.23
N VAL A 357 4.87 8.65 -8.16
CA VAL A 357 4.22 8.66 -6.83
C VAL A 357 3.05 9.63 -6.83
N LYS A 358 1.89 9.16 -6.35
CA LYS A 358 0.71 10.02 -6.17
C LYS A 358 0.90 10.92 -4.95
N LEU A 359 0.81 12.23 -5.16
CA LEU A 359 0.99 13.23 -4.11
C LEU A 359 -0.36 13.74 -3.60
N SER A 360 -0.68 13.45 -2.34
CA SER A 360 -1.94 13.83 -1.70
C SER A 360 -1.76 14.78 -0.51
N GLU A 361 -0.55 14.89 0.05
CA GLU A 361 -0.27 15.72 1.23
C GLU A 361 -0.30 17.23 0.94
N ALA A 362 -0.64 18.04 1.96
CA ALA A 362 -0.73 19.50 1.81
C ALA A 362 0.64 20.18 1.59
N SER A 363 1.72 19.53 1.97
CA SER A 363 3.08 20.08 1.85
C SER A 363 3.50 20.41 0.43
N ILE A 364 2.82 19.83 -0.58
CA ILE A 364 3.12 20.05 -1.99
C ILE A 364 2.53 21.33 -2.57
N ASP A 365 1.67 22.05 -1.84
CA ASP A 365 1.01 23.25 -2.38
C ASP A 365 2.04 24.33 -2.76
N LEU A 366 3.02 24.59 -1.90
CA LEU A 366 4.08 25.57 -2.18
C LEU A 366 4.98 25.16 -3.34
N PRO A 367 5.58 23.95 -3.40
CA PRO A 367 6.38 23.55 -4.54
C PRO A 367 5.59 23.50 -5.85
N LEU A 368 4.32 23.12 -5.83
CA LEU A 368 3.44 23.18 -6.99
C LEU A 368 3.25 24.61 -7.49
N ALA A 369 3.01 25.56 -6.58
CA ALA A 369 2.91 26.98 -6.92
C ALA A 369 4.22 27.53 -7.53
N LEU A 370 5.37 27.16 -6.95
CA LEU A 370 6.67 27.58 -7.49
C LEU A 370 6.96 26.93 -8.85
N ALA A 371 6.55 25.69 -9.09
CA ALA A 371 6.69 25.02 -10.38
C ALA A 371 5.84 25.70 -11.47
N LEU A 372 4.57 26.01 -11.17
CA LEU A 372 3.70 26.77 -12.08
C LEU A 372 4.27 28.16 -12.39
N TYR A 373 4.73 28.88 -11.37
CA TYR A 373 5.37 30.18 -11.55
C TYR A 373 6.63 30.09 -12.41
N SER A 374 7.50 29.13 -12.12
CA SER A 374 8.72 28.85 -12.88
C SER A 374 8.44 28.59 -14.36
N SER A 375 7.47 27.71 -14.64
CA SER A 375 7.07 27.38 -16.01
C SER A 375 6.50 28.59 -16.75
N LYS A 376 5.56 29.32 -16.16
CA LYS A 376 4.92 30.48 -16.81
C LYS A 376 5.88 31.63 -17.07
N THR A 377 6.82 31.89 -16.16
CA THR A 377 7.80 32.95 -16.28
C THR A 377 9.08 32.55 -17.02
N ASN A 378 9.17 31.28 -17.41
CA ASN A 378 10.36 30.67 -18.00
C ASN A 378 11.64 30.91 -17.17
N THR A 379 11.52 30.82 -15.83
CA THR A 379 12.62 31.11 -14.90
C THR A 379 12.91 29.85 -14.06
N SER A 380 14.13 29.32 -14.14
CA SER A 380 14.55 28.12 -13.41
C SER A 380 14.82 28.39 -11.94
N LEU A 381 14.58 27.37 -11.09
CA LEU A 381 15.16 27.30 -9.75
C LEU A 381 16.56 26.64 -9.81
N PRO A 382 17.46 27.00 -8.90
CA PRO A 382 18.72 26.26 -8.75
C PRO A 382 18.44 24.78 -8.33
N SER A 383 19.25 23.85 -8.84
CA SER A 383 19.10 22.40 -8.60
C SER A 383 19.21 21.98 -7.12
N ASN A 384 19.84 22.78 -6.31
CA ASN A 384 20.08 22.57 -4.88
C ASN A 384 19.06 23.31 -3.98
N VAL A 385 17.94 23.81 -4.56
CA VAL A 385 16.84 24.45 -3.85
C VAL A 385 15.64 23.53 -3.82
N ALA A 386 15.09 23.31 -2.62
CA ALA A 386 13.82 22.59 -2.43
C ALA A 386 12.81 23.45 -1.67
N SER A 387 11.54 23.07 -1.75
CA SER A 387 10.49 23.77 -1.00
C SER A 387 9.42 22.80 -0.52
N PHE A 388 8.75 23.16 0.56
CA PHE A 388 7.54 22.50 1.04
C PHE A 388 6.72 23.44 1.91
N GLY A 389 5.40 23.28 1.90
CA GLY A 389 4.47 24.07 2.70
C GLY A 389 3.05 24.00 2.17
N GLU A 390 2.07 24.13 3.06
CA GLU A 390 0.67 24.27 2.69
C GLU A 390 0.39 25.74 2.31
N LEU A 391 -0.47 25.97 1.32
CA LEU A 391 -0.95 27.30 0.96
C LEU A 391 -2.39 27.50 1.43
N SER A 392 -2.62 28.52 2.28
CA SER A 392 -3.97 28.93 2.61
C SER A 392 -4.60 29.72 1.44
N LEU A 393 -5.92 29.81 1.41
CA LEU A 393 -6.63 30.62 0.42
C LEU A 393 -6.27 32.14 0.53
N ALA A 394 -5.76 32.57 1.67
CA ALA A 394 -5.24 33.93 1.88
C ALA A 394 -3.80 34.12 1.35
N GLY A 395 -3.21 33.09 0.75
CA GLY A 395 -1.84 33.13 0.19
C GLY A 395 -0.74 32.94 1.23
N GLU A 396 -1.07 32.59 2.48
CA GLU A 396 -0.09 32.33 3.55
C GLU A 396 0.57 30.96 3.32
N VAL A 397 1.87 30.87 3.61
CA VAL A 397 2.60 29.61 3.70
C VAL A 397 2.47 29.08 5.12
N ARG A 398 1.76 27.94 5.27
CA ARG A 398 1.50 27.31 6.55
C ARG A 398 2.46 26.18 6.87
N PRO A 399 2.71 25.92 8.17
CA PRO A 399 3.51 24.81 8.60
C PRO A 399 2.82 23.48 8.27
N VAL A 400 3.63 22.46 7.99
CA VAL A 400 3.18 21.10 7.72
C VAL A 400 3.77 20.12 8.73
N THR A 401 3.26 18.91 8.78
CA THR A 401 3.76 17.86 9.67
C THR A 401 5.21 17.46 9.31
N PHE A 402 5.96 17.01 10.31
CA PHE A 402 7.33 16.48 10.16
C PHE A 402 8.34 17.45 9.52
N GLN A 403 8.24 18.77 9.79
CA GLN A 403 9.12 19.78 9.19
C GLN A 403 10.60 19.51 9.43
N GLU A 404 10.96 19.18 10.68
CA GLU A 404 12.37 18.90 11.03
C GLU A 404 12.94 17.72 10.24
N ARG A 405 12.13 16.68 10.07
CA ARG A 405 12.52 15.50 9.33
C ARG A 405 12.73 15.80 7.86
N ARG A 406 11.84 16.60 7.24
CA ARG A 406 11.96 17.05 5.86
C ARG A 406 13.25 17.84 5.64
N ILE A 407 13.54 18.76 6.55
CA ILE A 407 14.75 19.60 6.46
C ILE A 407 16.02 18.76 6.67
N LYS A 408 16.02 17.82 7.64
CA LYS A 408 17.14 16.90 7.84
C LYS A 408 17.43 16.06 6.59
N SER A 409 16.40 15.50 5.97
CA SER A 409 16.58 14.71 4.74
C SER A 409 17.11 15.56 3.57
N LEU A 410 16.62 16.79 3.42
CA LEU A 410 17.20 17.71 2.41
C LEU A 410 18.68 18.01 2.68
N ASN A 411 19.06 18.20 3.96
CA ASN A 411 20.46 18.42 4.33
C ASN A 411 21.35 17.21 4.05
N GLU A 412 20.88 16.00 4.35
CA GLU A 412 21.57 14.72 4.07
C GLU A 412 21.77 14.52 2.56
N MET A 413 20.86 15.03 1.73
CA MET A 413 20.94 14.98 0.27
C MET A 413 21.63 16.20 -0.37
N ASN A 414 22.36 16.98 0.44
CA ASN A 414 23.17 18.12 0.01
C ASN A 414 22.38 19.24 -0.69
N PHE A 415 21.10 19.42 -0.34
CA PHE A 415 20.39 20.65 -0.72
C PHE A 415 20.95 21.82 0.07
N SER A 416 21.20 22.94 -0.60
CA SER A 416 21.78 24.14 0.03
C SER A 416 20.72 25.06 0.62
N LYS A 417 19.50 25.02 0.08
CA LYS A 417 18.41 25.95 0.45
C LYS A 417 17.07 25.23 0.49
N CYS A 418 16.30 25.56 1.51
CA CYS A 418 14.90 25.10 1.67
C CYS A 418 13.97 26.30 1.90
N ILE A 419 12.90 26.41 1.11
CA ILE A 419 11.88 27.44 1.24
C ILE A 419 10.63 26.83 1.89
N THR A 420 10.26 27.36 3.06
CA THR A 420 9.11 26.85 3.84
C THR A 420 8.60 27.91 4.82
N SER A 421 7.57 27.62 5.59
CA SER A 421 7.07 28.50 6.67
C SER A 421 7.94 28.51 7.93
N SER A 422 8.86 27.56 8.08
CA SER A 422 9.66 27.36 9.29
C SER A 422 10.94 28.17 9.29
N SER A 423 11.51 28.37 10.47
CA SER A 423 12.86 28.89 10.67
C SER A 423 13.90 27.77 10.65
N SER A 424 15.19 28.12 10.64
CA SER A 424 16.31 27.18 10.65
C SER A 424 16.25 26.21 11.82
N ILE A 425 16.70 24.97 11.61
CA ILE A 425 16.81 23.93 12.63
C ILE A 425 18.27 23.84 13.08
N LYS A 426 18.47 23.74 14.38
CA LYS A 426 19.81 23.57 14.96
C LYS A 426 20.47 22.27 14.44
N GLY A 427 21.72 22.36 14.03
CA GLY A 427 22.49 21.19 13.59
C GLY A 427 22.36 20.81 12.10
N THR A 428 21.76 21.67 11.27
CA THR A 428 21.73 21.50 9.81
C THR A 428 22.52 22.64 9.14
N MET A 429 23.19 22.32 8.01
CA MET A 429 23.91 23.31 7.20
C MET A 429 23.03 23.94 6.10
N ILE A 430 21.86 23.36 5.84
CA ILE A 430 20.94 23.88 4.84
C ILE A 430 20.39 25.24 5.25
N ASN A 431 20.40 26.20 4.31
CA ASN A 431 19.80 27.52 4.52
C ASN A 431 18.26 27.44 4.44
N VAL A 432 17.58 27.48 5.57
CA VAL A 432 16.12 27.47 5.64
C VAL A 432 15.59 28.91 5.57
N VAL A 433 14.91 29.22 4.45
CA VAL A 433 14.30 30.51 4.23
C VAL A 433 12.83 30.47 4.63
N SER A 434 12.51 31.13 5.74
CA SER A 434 11.14 31.27 6.22
C SER A 434 10.36 32.26 5.35
N SER A 435 9.27 31.78 4.75
CA SER A 435 8.37 32.58 3.93
C SER A 435 6.98 32.63 4.55
N LYS A 436 6.43 33.82 4.76
CA LYS A 436 5.11 34.00 5.36
C LYS A 436 3.97 33.82 4.38
N ASP A 437 4.23 34.14 3.12
CA ASP A 437 3.24 34.13 2.04
C ASP A 437 3.88 33.72 0.70
N ILE A 438 3.05 33.48 -0.29
CA ILE A 438 3.49 33.03 -1.62
C ILE A 438 4.37 34.08 -2.34
N ARG A 439 4.17 35.38 -2.11
CA ARG A 439 5.01 36.42 -2.71
C ARG A 439 6.43 36.38 -2.17
N SER A 440 6.58 36.27 -0.85
CA SER A 440 7.89 36.13 -0.20
C SER A 440 8.58 34.85 -0.61
N ALA A 441 7.83 33.74 -0.77
CA ALA A 441 8.37 32.46 -1.25
C ALA A 441 8.88 32.56 -2.70
N ILE A 442 8.12 33.18 -3.61
CA ILE A 442 8.55 33.46 -4.99
C ILE A 442 9.81 34.32 -5.01
N CYS A 443 9.84 35.39 -4.21
CA CYS A 443 11.03 36.22 -4.10
C CYS A 443 12.26 35.45 -3.59
N ALA A 444 12.05 34.56 -2.61
CA ALA A 444 13.12 33.70 -2.09
C ALA A 444 13.60 32.67 -3.12
N ALA A 445 12.69 32.16 -3.96
CA ALA A 445 13.01 31.16 -4.98
C ALA A 445 13.77 31.73 -6.18
N PHE A 446 13.36 32.89 -6.71
CA PHE A 446 13.77 33.38 -8.02
C PHE A 446 14.62 34.66 -8.00
N LYS A 447 14.79 35.33 -6.85
CA LYS A 447 15.76 36.44 -6.79
C LYS A 447 17.17 35.87 -6.90
N LYS A 448 17.91 36.36 -7.91
CA LYS A 448 19.37 36.16 -7.95
C LYS A 448 19.95 36.82 -6.69
N SER A 449 20.71 36.00 -5.93
CA SER A 449 21.55 36.47 -4.79
C SER A 449 22.58 37.46 -5.27
#